data_9e23e4213b3bb8df7824ca14059b3ccb
#
_entry.id   9e23e4213b3bb8df7824ca14059b3ccb
#
_cell.length_a   1.000
_cell.length_b   1.000
_cell.length_c   1.000
_cell.angle_alpha   90.00
_cell.angle_beta   90.00
_cell.angle_gamma   90.00
#
_symmetry.space_group_name_H-M   'P 1'
#
loop_
_entity.id
_entity.type
_entity.pdbx_description
1 polymer ?
#
loop_
_entity_poly.entity_id
_entity_poly.type
_entity_poly.pdbx_seq_one_letter_code
_entity_poly.pdbx_strand_id
1 'polypeptide(L)'
;MSYPKIIDNNRKFLKDALIEASKDYSEISIATGYWDLEATALLLPYLKNYKKIRLLIGQEPLISRYQLEGVEPDFPDKDIFEDLQRLKNDSTLKPTVSELKKLADGGILEVKVFKKAFLHAKCYIFGNFESENALGIIGSSNFTKNGLTTNRELNASEDDHRVVQFNPKNKDQEHGHLSWFEEVWTDDGCIEWTGKFIELLNNSNYGEHIFSPYEMYIHSLYQIYKDELASDIKVHEDSENVLHAF
;
A
#
# COMPACT_ATOMS: atom_id res chain seq x y z
N MET A 1 -18.24 22.03 -0.07
CA MET A 1 -16.95 22.72 0.25
C MET A 1 -16.04 22.65 -0.96
N SER A 2 -15.20 23.65 -1.19
CA SER A 2 -14.23 23.59 -2.30
C SER A 2 -12.94 23.01 -1.78
N TYR A 3 -12.55 21.85 -2.27
CA TYR A 3 -11.26 21.22 -1.95
C TYR A 3 -10.10 21.98 -2.65
N PRO A 4 -8.90 22.01 -2.04
CA PRO A 4 -7.75 22.63 -2.69
C PRO A 4 -7.42 21.89 -3.99
N LYS A 5 -7.33 22.62 -5.10
CA LYS A 5 -7.03 22.03 -6.42
C LYS A 5 -5.60 21.49 -6.53
N ILE A 6 -4.67 22.02 -5.74
CA ILE A 6 -3.28 21.58 -5.71
C ILE A 6 -2.88 21.25 -4.27
N ILE A 7 -2.27 20.09 -4.10
CA ILE A 7 -1.79 19.56 -2.82
C ILE A 7 -0.32 19.17 -3.03
N ASP A 8 0.59 19.84 -2.32
CA ASP A 8 2.04 19.77 -2.61
C ASP A 8 2.91 19.41 -1.39
N ASN A 9 2.28 18.98 -0.30
CA ASN A 9 2.94 18.70 0.98
C ASN A 9 3.82 19.85 1.52
N ASN A 10 3.49 21.07 1.13
CA ASN A 10 4.14 22.29 1.60
C ASN A 10 3.12 23.33 2.06
N ARG A 11 2.21 23.72 1.16
CA ARG A 11 1.10 24.62 1.47
C ARG A 11 -0.11 23.88 2.01
N LYS A 12 -0.36 22.70 1.47
CA LYS A 12 -1.39 21.75 1.92
C LYS A 12 -0.81 20.35 1.91
N PHE A 13 -0.84 19.68 3.05
CA PHE A 13 -0.44 18.28 3.16
C PHE A 13 -1.53 17.36 2.62
N LEU A 14 -1.14 16.30 1.92
CA LEU A 14 -2.10 15.32 1.43
C LEU A 14 -2.85 14.66 2.60
N LYS A 15 -2.16 14.34 3.68
CA LYS A 15 -2.79 13.86 4.91
C LYS A 15 -4.00 14.70 5.33
N ASP A 16 -3.84 16.04 5.35
CA ASP A 16 -4.91 16.93 5.81
C ASP A 16 -6.08 16.99 4.81
N ALA A 17 -5.79 16.91 3.52
CA ALA A 17 -6.83 16.83 2.49
C ALA A 17 -7.63 15.52 2.59
N LEU A 18 -6.97 14.38 2.87
CA LEU A 18 -7.64 13.10 3.08
C LEU A 18 -8.52 13.13 4.35
N ILE A 19 -8.04 13.77 5.42
CA ILE A 19 -8.81 13.96 6.67
C ILE A 19 -10.03 14.86 6.43
N GLU A 20 -9.90 15.91 5.65
CA GLU A 20 -11.05 16.77 5.31
C GLU A 20 -12.10 15.99 4.52
N ALA A 21 -11.67 15.27 3.48
CA ALA A 21 -12.56 14.47 2.64
C ALA A 21 -13.28 13.35 3.43
N SER A 22 -12.62 12.76 4.44
CA SER A 22 -13.22 11.70 5.25
C SER A 22 -14.49 12.13 6.03
N LYS A 23 -14.76 13.41 6.12
CA LYS A 23 -15.94 13.94 6.80
C LYS A 23 -17.18 13.92 5.92
N ASP A 24 -16.99 13.97 4.61
CA ASP A 24 -18.05 14.14 3.62
C ASP A 24 -18.39 12.83 2.90
N TYR A 25 -17.52 11.83 3.00
CA TYR A 25 -17.66 10.57 2.27
C TYR A 25 -17.59 9.35 3.19
N SER A 26 -18.40 8.34 2.88
CA SER A 26 -18.46 7.07 3.63
C SER A 26 -17.66 5.93 2.98
N GLU A 27 -17.09 6.15 1.81
CA GLU A 27 -16.30 5.15 1.07
C GLU A 27 -15.05 5.78 0.50
N ILE A 28 -13.97 5.01 0.49
CA ILE A 28 -12.70 5.40 -0.12
C ILE A 28 -12.10 4.24 -0.90
N SER A 29 -11.59 4.55 -2.08
CA SER A 29 -10.79 3.64 -2.91
C SER A 29 -9.43 4.24 -3.15
N ILE A 30 -8.38 3.51 -2.77
CA ILE A 30 -6.99 3.95 -2.85
C ILE A 30 -6.25 3.03 -3.82
N ALA A 31 -5.65 3.61 -4.86
CA ALA A 31 -4.63 2.91 -5.64
C ALA A 31 -3.28 3.55 -5.38
N THR A 32 -2.28 2.73 -5.09
CA THR A 32 -0.94 3.19 -4.72
C THR A 32 0.12 2.21 -5.20
N GLY A 33 1.26 2.70 -5.64
CA GLY A 33 2.43 1.86 -5.91
C GLY A 33 2.99 1.26 -4.63
N TYR A 34 3.18 2.11 -3.61
CA TYR A 34 3.68 1.73 -2.28
C TYR A 34 2.68 2.04 -1.18
N TRP A 35 2.66 1.15 -0.20
CA TRP A 35 1.90 1.29 1.04
C TRP A 35 2.83 1.13 2.24
N ASP A 36 2.59 1.89 3.33
CA ASP A 36 3.20 1.63 4.62
C ASP A 36 2.20 1.72 5.79
N LEU A 37 2.56 1.04 6.89
CA LEU A 37 1.75 0.98 8.09
C LEU A 37 1.67 2.35 8.80
N GLU A 38 2.70 3.16 8.71
CA GLU A 38 2.76 4.48 9.33
C GLU A 38 1.76 5.46 8.70
N ALA A 39 1.58 5.41 7.36
CA ALA A 39 0.53 6.19 6.68
C ALA A 39 -0.86 5.81 7.19
N THR A 40 -1.10 4.51 7.31
CA THR A 40 -2.35 4.01 7.86
C THR A 40 -2.56 4.45 9.29
N ALA A 41 -1.53 4.40 10.14
CA ALA A 41 -1.61 4.87 11.53
C ALA A 41 -1.97 6.35 11.63
N LEU A 42 -1.42 7.20 10.75
CA LEU A 42 -1.75 8.62 10.69
C LEU A 42 -3.23 8.89 10.38
N LEU A 43 -3.85 8.03 9.58
CA LEU A 43 -5.22 8.19 9.12
C LEU A 43 -6.22 7.29 9.86
N LEU A 44 -5.77 6.40 10.73
CA LEU A 44 -6.60 5.40 11.41
C LEU A 44 -7.85 5.98 12.10
N PRO A 45 -7.78 7.11 12.82
CA PRO A 45 -8.97 7.71 13.47
C PRO A 45 -10.09 8.05 12.48
N TYR A 46 -9.75 8.23 11.22
CA TYR A 46 -10.65 8.61 10.14
C TYR A 46 -11.04 7.40 9.29
N LEU A 47 -10.10 6.49 9.01
CA LEU A 47 -10.35 5.28 8.22
C LEU A 47 -11.44 4.41 8.83
N LYS A 48 -11.45 4.24 10.13
CA LYS A 48 -12.47 3.44 10.84
C LYS A 48 -13.90 3.99 10.75
N ASN A 49 -14.08 5.20 10.24
CA ASN A 49 -15.42 5.79 10.05
C ASN A 49 -16.00 5.45 8.66
N TYR A 50 -15.19 4.93 7.74
CA TYR A 50 -15.68 4.49 6.44
C TYR A 50 -16.49 3.20 6.55
N LYS A 51 -17.49 3.09 5.68
CA LYS A 51 -18.28 1.85 5.47
C LYS A 51 -17.59 0.90 4.50
N LYS A 52 -16.74 1.44 3.63
CA LYS A 52 -15.98 0.66 2.65
C LYS A 52 -14.63 1.32 2.37
N ILE A 53 -13.59 0.51 2.44
CA ILE A 53 -12.21 0.88 2.12
C ILE A 53 -11.67 -0.15 1.14
N ARG A 54 -11.26 0.29 -0.04
CA ARG A 54 -10.62 -0.55 -1.05
C ARG A 54 -9.20 -0.08 -1.24
N LEU A 55 -8.24 -0.97 -1.01
CA LEU A 55 -6.81 -0.70 -1.15
C LEU A 55 -6.24 -1.56 -2.27
N LEU A 56 -5.85 -0.92 -3.35
CA LEU A 56 -5.17 -1.52 -4.49
C LEU A 56 -3.69 -1.18 -4.42
N ILE A 57 -2.86 -2.19 -4.21
CA ILE A 57 -1.40 -2.03 -4.11
C ILE A 57 -0.79 -2.47 -5.44
N GLY A 58 0.00 -1.60 -6.03
CA GLY A 58 0.82 -1.91 -7.17
C GLY A 58 2.11 -2.59 -6.73
N GLN A 59 2.73 -3.22 -7.70
CA GLN A 59 4.10 -3.69 -7.58
C GLN A 59 5.00 -2.65 -8.23
N GLU A 60 5.70 -1.84 -7.45
CA GLU A 60 6.78 -1.04 -8.02
C GLU A 60 7.94 -1.95 -8.43
N PRO A 61 8.52 -1.77 -9.62
CA PRO A 61 9.75 -2.46 -9.93
C PRO A 61 10.78 -1.97 -8.91
N LEU A 62 11.23 -2.85 -8.06
CA LEU A 62 12.52 -2.66 -7.43
C LEU A 62 13.49 -2.41 -8.59
N ILE A 63 14.08 -1.21 -8.65
CA ILE A 63 15.24 -0.99 -9.50
C ILE A 63 16.24 -2.03 -9.01
N SER A 64 16.31 -3.11 -9.77
CA SER A 64 16.91 -4.37 -9.37
C SER A 64 18.36 -4.16 -9.01
N ARG A 65 18.69 -4.26 -7.74
CA ARG A 65 20.03 -4.68 -7.33
C ARG A 65 20.17 -6.20 -7.23
N TYR A 66 19.07 -6.94 -7.40
CA TYR A 66 19.06 -8.40 -7.31
C TYR A 66 18.10 -9.00 -8.35
N GLN A 67 18.44 -8.91 -9.64
CA GLN A 67 18.00 -9.94 -10.58
C GLN A 67 18.93 -11.14 -10.37
N LEU A 68 18.60 -11.97 -9.41
CA LEU A 68 19.01 -13.35 -9.42
C LEU A 68 18.12 -14.05 -10.45
N GLU A 69 18.71 -14.48 -11.55
CA GLU A 69 18.07 -15.27 -12.59
C GLU A 69 17.37 -16.47 -11.95
N GLY A 70 16.07 -16.60 -12.16
CA GLY A 70 15.30 -17.81 -11.87
C GLY A 70 14.44 -17.83 -10.62
N VAL A 71 14.41 -16.79 -9.82
CA VAL A 71 13.42 -16.66 -8.73
C VAL A 71 12.40 -15.59 -9.12
N GLU A 72 11.19 -16.00 -9.46
CA GLU A 72 10.07 -15.06 -9.51
C GLU A 72 9.96 -14.43 -8.12
N PRO A 73 10.13 -13.10 -8.02
CA PRO A 73 9.97 -12.44 -6.72
C PRO A 73 8.52 -12.60 -6.29
N ASP A 74 8.31 -13.19 -5.14
CA ASP A 74 6.99 -13.29 -4.49
C ASP A 74 6.66 -11.92 -3.88
N PHE A 75 6.48 -10.93 -4.78
CA PHE A 75 6.09 -9.57 -4.43
C PHE A 75 4.58 -9.52 -4.24
N PRO A 76 4.06 -8.68 -3.42
CA PRO A 76 4.55 -7.62 -2.54
C PRO A 76 4.90 -8.08 -1.11
N ASP A 77 4.77 -9.38 -0.83
CA ASP A 77 4.93 -9.96 0.51
C ASP A 77 6.26 -9.57 1.15
N LYS A 78 7.33 -9.59 0.34
CA LYS A 78 8.68 -9.32 0.81
C LYS A 78 8.87 -7.85 1.19
N ASP A 79 8.37 -6.92 0.38
CA ASP A 79 8.58 -5.49 0.61
C ASP A 79 7.80 -5.00 1.83
N ILE A 80 6.54 -5.43 1.97
CA ILE A 80 5.74 -5.12 3.16
C ILE A 80 6.36 -5.75 4.40
N PHE A 81 6.85 -6.99 4.31
CA PHE A 81 7.50 -7.66 5.42
C PHE A 81 8.82 -6.98 5.81
N GLU A 82 9.64 -6.56 4.83
CA GLU A 82 10.87 -5.82 5.10
C GLU A 82 10.60 -4.44 5.72
N ASP A 83 9.60 -3.73 5.25
CA ASP A 83 9.20 -2.45 5.84
C ASP A 83 8.69 -2.62 7.27
N LEU A 84 7.90 -3.65 7.54
CA LEU A 84 7.46 -3.99 8.89
C LEU A 84 8.64 -4.38 9.81
N GLN A 85 9.67 -5.03 9.26
CA GLN A 85 10.89 -5.37 10.01
C GLN A 85 11.78 -4.14 10.29
N ARG A 86 11.80 -3.17 9.38
CA ARG A 86 12.59 -1.91 9.53
C ARG A 86 12.01 -0.99 10.58
N LEU A 87 10.69 -1.02 10.79
CA LEU A 87 10.02 -0.25 11.82
C LEU A 87 10.35 -0.84 13.19
N LYS A 88 11.48 -0.47 13.75
CA LYS A 88 11.95 -0.97 15.04
C LYS A 88 10.98 -0.57 16.16
N ASN A 89 10.34 -1.58 16.77
CA ASN A 89 9.70 -1.52 18.11
C ASN A 89 8.84 -0.28 18.44
N ASP A 90 8.14 0.27 17.48
CA ASP A 90 7.19 1.33 17.77
C ASP A 90 5.86 0.73 18.26
N SER A 91 5.72 0.64 19.57
CA SER A 91 4.50 0.12 20.21
C SER A 91 3.22 0.89 19.80
N THR A 92 3.37 2.07 19.18
CA THR A 92 2.24 2.89 18.71
C THR A 92 1.56 2.29 17.48
N LEU A 93 2.22 1.39 16.73
CA LEU A 93 1.67 0.76 15.53
C LEU A 93 0.85 -0.50 15.81
N LYS A 94 1.00 -1.13 16.97
CA LYS A 94 0.20 -2.32 17.35
C LYS A 94 -1.32 -2.07 17.30
N PRO A 95 -1.85 -0.95 17.82
CA PRO A 95 -3.27 -0.66 17.70
C PRO A 95 -3.74 -0.53 16.25
N THR A 96 -2.86 -0.08 15.35
CA THR A 96 -3.17 0.05 13.92
C THR A 96 -3.37 -1.32 13.27
N VAL A 97 -2.49 -2.28 13.56
CA VAL A 97 -2.63 -3.66 13.06
C VAL A 97 -3.92 -4.31 13.56
N SER A 98 -4.20 -4.19 14.87
CA SER A 98 -5.43 -4.73 15.46
C SER A 98 -6.69 -4.12 14.83
N GLU A 99 -6.68 -2.83 14.54
CA GLU A 99 -7.82 -2.15 13.91
C GLU A 99 -7.97 -2.50 12.44
N LEU A 100 -6.88 -2.61 11.68
CA LEU A 100 -6.92 -3.09 10.28
C LEU A 100 -7.51 -4.49 10.19
N LYS A 101 -7.15 -5.38 11.12
CA LYS A 101 -7.75 -6.71 11.21
C LYS A 101 -9.25 -6.64 11.43
N LYS A 102 -9.73 -5.82 12.36
CA LYS A 102 -11.17 -5.65 12.60
C LYS A 102 -11.91 -5.12 11.38
N LEU A 103 -11.31 -4.16 10.67
CA LEU A 103 -11.90 -3.62 9.43
C LEU A 103 -11.97 -4.70 8.34
N ALA A 104 -10.96 -5.55 8.21
CA ALA A 104 -10.94 -6.64 7.25
C ALA A 104 -11.93 -7.75 7.64
N ASP A 105 -11.93 -8.20 8.90
CA ASP A 105 -12.85 -9.21 9.42
C ASP A 105 -14.32 -8.76 9.32
N GLY A 106 -14.55 -7.45 9.44
CA GLY A 106 -15.85 -6.81 9.26
C GLY A 106 -16.26 -6.59 7.79
N GLY A 107 -15.42 -6.96 6.82
CA GLY A 107 -15.68 -6.74 5.39
C GLY A 107 -15.66 -5.26 4.97
N ILE A 108 -15.11 -4.38 5.81
CA ILE A 108 -14.98 -2.95 5.52
C ILE A 108 -13.71 -2.68 4.71
N LEU A 109 -12.61 -3.34 5.04
CA LEU A 109 -11.35 -3.25 4.31
C LEU A 109 -11.21 -4.42 3.35
N GLU A 110 -11.06 -4.09 2.08
CA GLU A 110 -10.68 -5.02 1.02
C GLU A 110 -9.32 -4.60 0.45
N VAL A 111 -8.40 -5.55 0.33
CA VAL A 111 -7.06 -5.31 -0.23
C VAL A 111 -6.85 -6.20 -1.45
N LYS A 112 -6.42 -5.61 -2.54
CA LYS A 112 -6.02 -6.32 -3.75
C LYS A 112 -4.63 -5.89 -4.21
N VAL A 113 -3.98 -6.78 -4.94
CA VAL A 113 -2.67 -6.54 -5.56
C VAL A 113 -2.79 -6.74 -7.06
N PHE A 114 -2.27 -5.78 -7.83
CA PHE A 114 -2.24 -5.88 -9.28
C PHE A 114 -0.93 -6.53 -9.73
N LYS A 115 -1.01 -7.71 -10.37
CA LYS A 115 0.17 -8.51 -10.77
C LYS A 115 0.40 -8.61 -12.28
N LYS A 116 -0.55 -8.19 -13.12
CA LYS A 116 -0.48 -8.34 -14.58
C LYS A 116 0.51 -7.39 -15.26
N ALA A 117 0.65 -6.19 -14.71
CA ALA A 117 1.54 -5.15 -15.18
C ALA A 117 1.97 -4.27 -14.01
N PHE A 118 2.95 -3.39 -14.27
CA PHE A 118 3.36 -2.40 -13.29
C PHE A 118 2.26 -1.36 -13.07
N LEU A 119 1.66 -1.36 -11.89
CA LEU A 119 0.70 -0.35 -11.46
C LEU A 119 1.40 0.75 -10.67
N HIS A 120 1.60 1.90 -11.29
CA HIS A 120 2.23 3.07 -10.64
C HIS A 120 1.23 4.20 -10.37
N ALA A 121 -0.05 3.87 -10.33
CA ALA A 121 -1.07 4.85 -10.00
C ALA A 121 -0.96 5.29 -8.53
N LYS A 122 -1.25 6.56 -8.29
CA LYS A 122 -1.44 7.12 -6.96
C LYS A 122 -2.71 7.94 -7.02
N CYS A 123 -3.81 7.35 -6.59
CA CYS A 123 -5.07 8.05 -6.53
C CYS A 123 -5.88 7.66 -5.29
N TYR A 124 -6.65 8.62 -4.82
CA TYR A 124 -7.52 8.53 -3.65
C TYR A 124 -8.89 8.98 -4.13
N ILE A 125 -9.84 8.06 -4.18
CA ILE A 125 -11.17 8.26 -4.73
C ILE A 125 -12.18 8.12 -3.61
N PHE A 126 -12.96 9.15 -3.38
CA PHE A 126 -14.00 9.21 -2.36
C PHE A 126 -15.38 9.13 -3.03
N GLY A 127 -16.27 8.37 -2.41
CA GLY A 127 -17.59 8.10 -2.92
C GLY A 127 -17.62 6.88 -3.86
N ASN A 128 -18.79 6.68 -4.45
CA ASN A 128 -19.09 5.59 -5.39
C ASN A 128 -20.00 6.11 -6.52
N PHE A 129 -20.41 5.22 -7.44
CA PHE A 129 -21.30 5.60 -8.55
C PHE A 129 -22.69 6.10 -8.13
N GLU A 130 -23.13 5.78 -6.93
CA GLU A 130 -24.41 6.24 -6.38
C GLU A 130 -24.29 7.60 -5.68
N SER A 131 -23.06 8.06 -5.45
CA SER A 131 -22.80 9.35 -4.82
C SER A 131 -23.09 10.49 -5.79
N GLU A 132 -23.88 11.49 -5.38
CA GLU A 132 -24.10 12.70 -6.17
C GLU A 132 -22.80 13.47 -6.44
N ASN A 133 -21.88 13.37 -5.48
CA ASN A 133 -20.57 13.98 -5.54
C ASN A 133 -19.49 12.92 -5.32
N ALA A 134 -18.43 12.95 -6.10
CA ALA A 134 -17.23 12.19 -5.84
C ALA A 134 -16.03 13.12 -5.93
N LEU A 135 -15.02 12.83 -5.11
CA LEU A 135 -13.74 13.52 -5.10
C LEU A 135 -12.65 12.55 -5.53
N GLY A 136 -11.85 12.94 -6.50
CA GLY A 136 -10.61 12.24 -6.86
C GLY A 136 -9.40 13.10 -6.53
N ILE A 137 -8.39 12.53 -5.90
CA ILE A 137 -7.07 13.14 -5.72
C ILE A 137 -6.07 12.26 -6.44
N ILE A 138 -5.39 12.82 -7.44
CA ILE A 138 -4.43 12.10 -8.28
C ILE A 138 -3.11 12.84 -8.29
N GLY A 139 -2.01 12.10 -8.24
CA GLY A 139 -0.69 12.70 -8.33
C GLY A 139 0.47 11.75 -8.10
N SER A 140 1.51 12.25 -7.48
CA SER A 140 2.75 11.52 -7.24
C SER A 140 2.80 10.81 -5.88
N SER A 141 1.92 11.16 -4.94
CA SER A 141 1.99 10.68 -3.55
C SER A 141 1.53 9.24 -3.39
N ASN A 142 2.44 8.35 -3.03
CA ASN A 142 2.10 7.02 -2.54
C ASN A 142 1.39 7.09 -1.18
N PHE A 143 0.66 6.03 -0.83
CA PHE A 143 0.04 5.87 0.49
C PHE A 143 1.08 5.43 1.51
N THR A 144 2.07 6.30 1.71
CA THR A 144 3.17 6.17 2.66
C THR A 144 3.25 7.41 3.55
N LYS A 145 3.82 7.27 4.74
CA LYS A 145 3.97 8.40 5.68
C LYS A 145 4.62 9.59 4.99
N ASN A 146 5.73 9.35 4.30
CA ASN A 146 6.47 10.41 3.62
C ASN A 146 5.69 10.99 2.42
N GLY A 147 4.99 10.14 1.66
CA GLY A 147 4.12 10.58 0.56
C GLY A 147 2.95 11.44 1.03
N LEU A 148 2.44 11.18 2.23
CA LEU A 148 1.34 11.96 2.81
C LEU A 148 1.79 13.26 3.50
N THR A 149 3.08 13.38 3.89
CA THR A 149 3.52 14.44 4.80
C THR A 149 4.77 15.19 4.36
N THR A 150 5.89 14.51 4.12
CA THR A 150 7.22 15.15 4.06
C THR A 150 7.81 15.27 2.67
N ASN A 151 7.49 14.33 1.77
CA ASN A 151 8.00 14.39 0.42
C ASN A 151 7.45 15.62 -0.33
N ARG A 152 8.25 16.18 -1.22
CA ARG A 152 7.78 17.14 -2.21
C ARG A 152 6.98 16.39 -3.28
N GLU A 153 5.70 16.52 -3.20
CA GLU A 153 4.75 15.84 -4.07
C GLU A 153 3.89 16.85 -4.83
N LEU A 154 3.25 16.40 -5.86
CA LEU A 154 2.28 17.22 -6.59
C LEU A 154 1.05 16.39 -6.88
N ASN A 155 -0.07 16.78 -6.26
CA ASN A 155 -1.36 16.14 -6.47
C ASN A 155 -2.39 17.19 -6.88
N ALA A 156 -3.33 16.78 -7.70
CA ALA A 156 -4.49 17.57 -8.08
C ALA A 156 -5.77 16.92 -7.54
N SER A 157 -6.69 17.73 -7.08
CA SER A 157 -8.04 17.28 -6.70
C SER A 157 -9.06 17.64 -7.76
N GLU A 158 -9.94 16.69 -8.04
CA GLU A 158 -11.10 16.83 -8.92
C GLU A 158 -12.36 16.51 -8.14
N ASP A 159 -13.26 17.47 -8.07
CA ASP A 159 -14.49 17.43 -7.30
C ASP A 159 -15.77 17.38 -8.19
N ASP A 160 -15.58 17.18 -9.48
CA ASP A 160 -16.64 17.01 -10.46
C ASP A 160 -16.37 15.76 -11.31
N HIS A 161 -17.29 14.81 -11.29
CA HIS A 161 -17.20 13.61 -12.12
C HIS A 161 -16.99 13.93 -13.61
N ARG A 162 -17.52 15.03 -14.09
CA ARG A 162 -17.41 15.43 -15.50
C ARG A 162 -15.97 15.83 -15.86
N VAL A 163 -15.24 16.40 -14.92
CA VAL A 163 -13.85 16.84 -15.14
C VAL A 163 -12.91 15.65 -15.20
N VAL A 164 -13.20 14.56 -14.47
CA VAL A 164 -12.38 13.35 -14.44
C VAL A 164 -12.80 12.32 -15.49
N GLN A 165 -13.87 12.60 -16.25
CA GLN A 165 -14.32 11.74 -17.33
C GLN A 165 -13.55 12.04 -18.61
N PHE A 166 -13.24 11.02 -19.37
CA PHE A 166 -12.82 11.17 -20.75
C PHE A 166 -13.75 10.35 -21.65
N ASN A 167 -14.05 10.88 -22.83
CA ASN A 167 -14.88 10.19 -23.79
C ASN A 167 -14.06 9.10 -24.48
N PRO A 168 -14.27 7.82 -24.22
CA PRO A 168 -13.64 6.77 -24.99
C PRO A 168 -14.22 6.80 -26.42
N LYS A 169 -13.56 6.12 -27.32
CA LYS A 169 -14.05 5.98 -28.71
C LYS A 169 -15.46 5.35 -28.79
N ASN A 170 -15.85 4.65 -27.75
CA ASN A 170 -17.21 4.13 -27.59
C ASN A 170 -18.05 5.17 -26.85
N LYS A 171 -18.94 5.87 -27.57
CA LYS A 171 -19.69 7.03 -27.12
C LYS A 171 -20.67 6.77 -25.97
N ASP A 172 -20.90 5.51 -25.62
CA ASP A 172 -21.90 5.10 -24.64
C ASP A 172 -21.31 4.86 -23.23
N GLN A 173 -19.98 5.03 -23.07
CA GLN A 173 -19.31 4.87 -21.79
C GLN A 173 -18.53 6.12 -21.42
N GLU A 174 -18.91 6.73 -20.33
CA GLU A 174 -18.15 7.79 -19.71
C GLU A 174 -17.16 7.17 -18.72
N HIS A 175 -15.88 7.51 -18.85
CA HIS A 175 -14.81 7.04 -17.97
C HIS A 175 -14.25 8.19 -17.16
N GLY A 176 -14.07 7.94 -15.86
CA GLY A 176 -13.43 8.85 -14.93
C GLY A 176 -12.53 8.07 -13.98
N HIS A 177 -12.06 8.70 -12.92
CA HIS A 177 -11.23 8.06 -11.92
C HIS A 177 -11.90 6.83 -11.29
N LEU A 178 -13.17 6.94 -10.98
CA LEU A 178 -13.93 5.84 -10.38
C LEU A 178 -14.12 4.70 -11.36
N SER A 179 -14.48 4.98 -12.62
CA SER A 179 -14.59 3.95 -13.66
C SER A 179 -13.27 3.25 -13.91
N TRP A 180 -12.17 4.01 -13.97
CA TRP A 180 -10.83 3.46 -14.09
C TRP A 180 -10.49 2.53 -12.91
N PHE A 181 -10.83 2.95 -11.69
CA PHE A 181 -10.56 2.12 -10.51
C PHE A 181 -11.36 0.83 -10.55
N GLU A 182 -12.65 0.88 -10.91
CA GLU A 182 -13.49 -0.31 -11.03
C GLU A 182 -12.97 -1.27 -12.12
N GLU A 183 -12.55 -0.74 -13.25
CA GLU A 183 -11.94 -1.52 -14.33
C GLU A 183 -10.70 -2.27 -13.84
N VAL A 184 -9.77 -1.57 -13.18
CA VAL A 184 -8.56 -2.20 -12.65
C VAL A 184 -8.88 -3.14 -11.49
N TRP A 185 -9.80 -2.77 -10.61
CA TRP A 185 -10.19 -3.57 -9.45
C TRP A 185 -10.82 -4.92 -9.84
N THR A 186 -11.49 -4.96 -10.99
CA THR A 186 -12.15 -6.16 -11.52
C THR A 186 -11.35 -6.88 -12.60
N ASP A 187 -10.18 -6.33 -12.99
CA ASP A 187 -9.28 -6.97 -13.95
C ASP A 187 -8.78 -8.32 -13.40
N ASP A 188 -8.58 -9.29 -14.29
CA ASP A 188 -8.06 -10.62 -13.95
C ASP A 188 -6.63 -10.63 -13.39
N GLY A 189 -5.89 -9.55 -13.60
CA GLY A 189 -4.59 -9.29 -12.97
C GLY A 189 -4.66 -8.77 -11.53
N CYS A 190 -5.86 -8.44 -11.03
CA CYS A 190 -6.10 -8.05 -9.64
C CYS A 190 -6.36 -9.29 -8.79
N ILE A 191 -5.47 -9.55 -7.85
CA ILE A 191 -5.56 -10.72 -6.96
C ILE A 191 -6.10 -10.26 -5.61
N GLU A 192 -7.11 -10.96 -5.10
CA GLU A 192 -7.60 -10.80 -3.73
C GLU A 192 -6.47 -11.09 -2.73
N TRP A 193 -6.22 -10.16 -1.83
CA TRP A 193 -5.06 -10.22 -0.97
C TRP A 193 -5.33 -9.86 0.49
N THR A 194 -6.58 -9.54 0.84
CA THR A 194 -6.97 -9.12 2.20
C THR A 194 -6.51 -10.11 3.26
N GLY A 195 -6.76 -11.41 3.05
CA GLY A 195 -6.35 -12.45 4.00
C GLY A 195 -4.83 -12.51 4.18
N LYS A 196 -4.07 -12.48 3.08
CA LYS A 196 -2.60 -12.49 3.11
C LYS A 196 -2.04 -11.22 3.74
N PHE A 197 -2.64 -10.07 3.45
CA PHE A 197 -2.26 -8.79 4.05
C PHE A 197 -2.38 -8.83 5.58
N ILE A 198 -3.50 -9.33 6.10
CA ILE A 198 -3.71 -9.46 7.53
C ILE A 198 -2.79 -10.50 8.15
N GLU A 199 -2.52 -11.61 7.46
CA GLU A 199 -1.54 -12.61 7.90
C GLU A 199 -0.15 -11.99 8.06
N LEU A 200 0.33 -11.24 7.08
CA LEU A 200 1.62 -10.55 7.17
C LEU A 200 1.68 -9.55 8.33
N LEU A 201 0.62 -8.76 8.51
CA LEU A 201 0.53 -7.84 9.63
C LEU A 201 0.55 -8.55 10.98
N ASN A 202 -0.18 -9.65 11.13
CA ASN A 202 -0.21 -10.43 12.36
C ASN A 202 1.12 -11.11 12.69
N ASN A 203 1.85 -11.53 11.65
CA ASN A 203 3.17 -12.17 11.79
C ASN A 203 4.32 -11.15 11.94
N SER A 204 4.02 -9.85 11.83
CA SER A 204 4.98 -8.79 12.07
C SER A 204 5.22 -8.53 13.56
N ASN A 205 6.23 -7.74 13.87
CA ASN A 205 6.53 -7.28 15.24
C ASN A 205 5.39 -6.47 15.88
N TYR A 206 4.39 -6.07 15.10
CA TYR A 206 3.21 -5.29 15.53
C TYR A 206 1.95 -6.13 15.65
N GLY A 207 2.02 -7.40 15.23
CA GLY A 207 0.88 -8.33 15.32
C GLY A 207 0.60 -8.82 16.73
N GLU A 208 -0.50 -9.55 16.86
CA GLU A 208 -0.89 -10.23 18.10
C GLU A 208 -0.25 -11.61 18.24
N HIS A 209 0.66 -11.99 17.31
CA HIS A 209 1.34 -13.27 17.39
C HIS A 209 2.17 -13.34 18.68
N ILE A 210 1.81 -14.27 19.55
CA ILE A 210 2.57 -14.56 20.76
C ILE A 210 3.65 -15.56 20.37
N PHE A 211 4.86 -15.05 20.18
CA PHE A 211 6.00 -15.92 19.94
C PHE A 211 6.24 -16.83 21.12
N SER A 212 6.40 -18.12 20.87
CA SER A 212 6.86 -19.05 21.86
C SER A 212 8.27 -18.68 22.33
N PRO A 213 8.69 -19.09 23.53
CA PRO A 213 10.07 -18.84 23.99
C PRO A 213 11.14 -19.35 23.00
N TYR A 214 10.84 -20.43 22.28
CA TYR A 214 11.73 -20.97 21.25
C TYR A 214 11.81 -20.08 20.02
N GLU A 215 10.70 -19.59 19.51
CA GLU A 215 10.66 -18.64 18.38
C GLU A 215 11.36 -17.34 18.74
N MET A 216 11.15 -16.83 19.95
CA MET A 216 11.88 -15.64 20.46
C MET A 216 13.38 -15.87 20.53
N TYR A 217 13.80 -17.06 20.97
CA TYR A 217 15.21 -17.43 21.04
C TYR A 217 15.83 -17.50 19.62
N ILE A 218 15.19 -18.20 18.69
CA ILE A 218 15.63 -18.31 17.29
C ILE A 218 15.69 -16.94 16.62
N HIS A 219 14.65 -16.12 16.80
CA HIS A 219 14.63 -14.76 16.26
C HIS A 219 15.76 -13.89 16.84
N SER A 220 16.04 -14.01 18.13
CA SER A 220 17.14 -13.29 18.77
C SER A 220 18.50 -13.74 18.23
N LEU A 221 18.71 -15.04 18.06
CA LEU A 221 19.93 -15.58 17.43
C LEU A 221 20.07 -15.06 15.99
N TYR A 222 19.01 -15.11 15.20
CA TYR A 222 19.02 -14.59 13.83
C TYR A 222 19.41 -13.12 13.79
N GLN A 223 18.85 -12.29 14.67
CA GLN A 223 19.20 -10.85 14.73
C GLN A 223 20.68 -10.60 15.11
N ILE A 224 21.26 -11.46 15.94
CA ILE A 224 22.68 -11.37 16.33
C ILE A 224 23.60 -11.79 15.18
N TYR A 225 23.25 -12.87 14.49
CA TYR A 225 24.14 -13.51 13.51
C TYR A 225 23.77 -13.24 12.03
N LYS A 226 22.73 -12.46 11.75
CA LYS A 226 22.24 -12.23 10.38
C LYS A 226 23.32 -11.70 9.42
N ASP A 227 24.21 -10.83 9.91
CA ASP A 227 25.27 -10.25 9.10
C ASP A 227 26.39 -11.27 8.82
N GLU A 228 26.67 -12.16 9.75
CA GLU A 228 27.61 -13.29 9.58
C GLU A 228 27.02 -14.32 8.61
N LEU A 229 25.77 -14.71 8.80
CA LEU A 229 25.04 -15.62 7.90
C LEU A 229 24.97 -15.08 6.46
N ALA A 230 24.73 -13.78 6.30
CA ALA A 230 24.72 -13.16 4.98
C ALA A 230 26.13 -13.11 4.35
N SER A 231 27.19 -13.00 5.14
CA SER A 231 28.57 -13.04 4.65
C SER A 231 28.99 -14.45 4.24
N ASP A 232 28.60 -15.48 5.00
CA ASP A 232 28.88 -16.88 4.69
C ASP A 232 28.17 -17.37 3.43
N ILE A 233 26.94 -16.93 3.19
CA ILE A 233 26.21 -17.22 1.95
C ILE A 233 26.95 -16.62 0.75
N LYS A 234 27.42 -15.37 0.84
CA LYS A 234 28.22 -14.76 -0.24
C LYS A 234 29.53 -15.50 -0.52
N VAL A 235 30.22 -15.97 0.51
CA VAL A 235 31.47 -16.72 0.33
C VAL A 235 31.21 -18.08 -0.35
N HIS A 236 30.09 -18.73 -0.06
CA HIS A 236 29.69 -19.97 -0.74
C HIS A 236 29.31 -19.75 -2.20
N GLU A 237 28.53 -18.69 -2.51
CA GLU A 237 28.18 -18.34 -3.89
C GLU A 237 29.42 -17.96 -4.72
N ASP A 238 30.36 -17.21 -4.15
CA ASP A 238 31.61 -16.86 -4.82
C ASP A 238 32.51 -18.09 -5.03
N SER A 239 32.51 -19.08 -4.14
CA SER A 239 33.26 -20.31 -4.28
C SER A 239 32.69 -21.27 -5.33
N GLU A 240 31.37 -21.34 -5.48
CA GLU A 240 30.72 -22.12 -6.53
C GLU A 240 30.95 -21.50 -7.92
N ASN A 241 30.91 -20.16 -8.04
CA ASN A 241 31.21 -19.48 -9.30
C ASN A 241 32.67 -19.62 -9.76
N VAL A 242 33.61 -19.82 -8.85
CA VAL A 242 35.03 -20.10 -9.18
C VAL A 242 35.21 -21.52 -9.66
N LEU A 243 34.43 -22.49 -9.17
CA LEU A 243 34.49 -23.89 -9.59
C LEU A 243 33.90 -24.14 -11.00
N HIS A 244 33.05 -23.25 -11.51
CA HIS A 244 32.52 -23.31 -12.87
C HIS A 244 33.38 -22.58 -13.91
N ALA A 245 34.46 -21.93 -13.52
CA ALA A 245 35.38 -21.19 -14.40
C ALA A 245 36.63 -22.00 -14.79
N PHE A 246 36.75 -23.27 -14.39
CA PHE A 246 37.72 -24.25 -14.79
C PHE A 246 37.03 -25.49 -15.32
#